data_bc5703cf63b8ad4211220318411cf272
#
_entry.id   bc5703cf63b8ad4211220318411cf272
#
_cell.length_a   1.000
_cell.length_b   1.000
_cell.length_c   1.000
_cell.angle_alpha   90.00
_cell.angle_beta   90.00
_cell.angle_gamma   90.00
#
_symmetry.space_group_name_H-M   'P 1'
#
loop_
_entity.id
_entity.type
_entity.pdbx_description
1 polymer ?
#
loop_
_entity_poly.entity_id
_entity_poly.type
_entity_poly.pdbx_seq_one_letter_code
_entity_poly.pdbx_strand_id
1 'polypeptide(L)'
;MPIKPELRYFYPIDWRQISSWVRFERARGRCEACGRPHGQIVRHLGDGRWWDESGQTWRDGSGRKIPSPALAEDPPLRTTKVVLAAAHLDHDPAHCGPRHRNIKALCQRCHLLHDRPEHRRRIRLTLRRRRALGDLFAGTYPLW
;
A
#
# COMPACT_ATOMS: atom_id res chain seq x y z
N MET A 1 -7.44 -2.31 -3.04
CA MET A 1 -8.61 -2.47 -2.15
C MET A 1 -9.82 -1.79 -2.80
N PRO A 2 -11.04 -2.32 -2.66
CA PRO A 2 -12.21 -1.63 -3.19
C PRO A 2 -12.43 -0.31 -2.44
N ILE A 3 -12.84 0.72 -3.18
CA ILE A 3 -13.17 2.02 -2.60
C ILE A 3 -14.46 1.83 -1.78
N LYS A 4 -14.45 2.29 -0.54
CA LYS A 4 -15.64 2.26 0.31
C LYS A 4 -16.76 3.09 -0.34
N PRO A 5 -18.03 2.63 -0.31
CA PRO A 5 -19.14 3.33 -0.96
C PRO A 5 -19.26 4.79 -0.56
N GLU A 6 -19.09 5.10 0.72
CA GLU A 6 -19.18 6.45 1.30
C GLU A 6 -18.04 7.38 0.83
N LEU A 7 -16.94 6.84 0.31
CA LEU A 7 -15.80 7.63 -0.17
C LEU A 7 -15.81 7.84 -1.69
N ARG A 8 -16.71 7.19 -2.43
CA ARG A 8 -16.74 7.25 -3.90
C ARG A 8 -16.92 8.66 -4.44
N TYR A 9 -17.72 9.49 -3.77
CA TYR A 9 -18.01 10.86 -4.17
C TYR A 9 -16.82 11.83 -4.03
N PHE A 10 -15.79 11.45 -3.26
CA PHE A 10 -14.59 12.26 -3.09
C PHE A 10 -13.54 12.00 -4.17
N TYR A 11 -13.69 10.92 -4.94
CA TYR A 11 -12.78 10.63 -6.05
C TYR A 11 -13.19 11.44 -7.30
N PRO A 12 -12.21 11.88 -8.13
CA PRO A 12 -12.51 12.47 -9.42
C PRO A 12 -13.41 11.57 -10.28
N ILE A 13 -14.26 12.17 -11.10
CA ILE A 13 -15.19 11.44 -11.98
C ILE A 13 -14.46 10.52 -12.96
N ASP A 14 -13.24 10.89 -13.36
CA ASP A 14 -12.33 10.18 -14.25
C ASP A 14 -11.29 9.31 -13.49
N TRP A 15 -11.53 9.03 -12.20
CA TRP A 15 -10.62 8.24 -11.36
C TRP A 15 -10.20 6.91 -12.00
N ARG A 16 -11.09 6.28 -12.72
CA ARG A 16 -10.82 5.03 -13.42
C ARG A 16 -9.69 5.17 -14.44
N GLN A 17 -9.77 6.23 -15.24
CA GLN A 17 -8.79 6.57 -16.27
C GLN A 17 -7.47 6.98 -15.64
N ILE A 18 -7.49 7.86 -14.65
CA ILE A 18 -6.31 8.30 -13.88
C ILE A 18 -5.61 7.09 -13.25
N SER A 19 -6.35 6.26 -12.54
CA SER A 19 -5.81 5.07 -11.89
C SER A 19 -5.19 4.08 -12.89
N SER A 20 -5.81 3.88 -14.03
CA SER A 20 -5.29 3.02 -15.09
C SER A 20 -4.01 3.59 -15.70
N TRP A 21 -4.04 4.86 -16.06
CA TRP A 21 -2.89 5.57 -16.63
C TRP A 21 -1.68 5.55 -15.69
N VAL A 22 -1.88 5.85 -14.39
CA VAL A 22 -0.82 5.82 -13.40
C VAL A 22 -0.17 4.45 -13.29
N ARG A 23 -0.98 3.37 -13.27
CA ARG A 23 -0.47 2.01 -13.08
C ARG A 23 0.20 1.42 -14.32
N PHE A 24 -0.35 1.68 -15.51
CA PHE A 24 0.04 0.94 -16.71
C PHE A 24 0.83 1.79 -17.70
N GLU A 25 0.50 3.07 -17.87
CA GLU A 25 1.25 3.95 -18.77
C GLU A 25 2.46 4.56 -18.04
N ARG A 26 2.22 5.31 -16.98
CA ARG A 26 3.31 6.00 -16.25
C ARG A 26 4.25 5.02 -15.56
N ALA A 27 3.72 4.10 -14.78
CA ALA A 27 4.50 3.12 -14.02
C ALA A 27 4.87 1.88 -14.83
N ARG A 28 4.40 1.75 -16.09
CA ARG A 28 4.66 0.61 -16.98
C ARG A 28 4.35 -0.74 -16.34
N GLY A 29 3.26 -0.81 -15.55
CA GLY A 29 2.86 -2.03 -14.86
C GLY A 29 3.82 -2.45 -13.73
N ARG A 30 4.67 -1.57 -13.22
CA ARG A 30 5.60 -1.86 -12.12
C ARG A 30 5.35 -0.95 -10.91
N CYS A 31 5.58 -1.49 -9.72
CA CYS A 31 5.48 -0.70 -8.48
C CYS A 31 6.54 0.41 -8.48
N GLU A 32 6.11 1.67 -8.35
CA GLU A 32 7.03 2.83 -8.34
C GLU A 32 7.93 2.90 -7.09
N ALA A 33 7.70 2.06 -6.08
CA ALA A 33 8.54 1.99 -4.88
C ALA A 33 9.53 0.82 -4.90
N CYS A 34 9.14 -0.37 -5.37
CA CYS A 34 9.98 -1.57 -5.29
C CYS A 34 10.16 -2.31 -6.61
N GLY A 35 9.54 -1.85 -7.69
CA GLY A 35 9.70 -2.41 -9.04
C GLY A 35 8.95 -3.72 -9.32
N ARG A 36 8.20 -4.29 -8.37
CA ARG A 36 7.44 -5.54 -8.56
C ARG A 36 6.44 -5.41 -9.70
N PRO A 37 6.42 -6.37 -10.64
CA PRO A 37 5.55 -6.31 -11.83
C PRO A 37 4.11 -6.71 -11.51
N HIS A 38 3.13 -5.98 -12.06
CA HIS A 38 1.71 -6.27 -11.93
C HIS A 38 1.33 -7.62 -12.55
N GLY A 39 0.41 -8.33 -11.91
CA GLY A 39 -0.17 -9.57 -12.43
C GLY A 39 0.73 -10.79 -12.30
N GLN A 40 2.01 -10.63 -12.03
CA GLN A 40 2.96 -11.73 -11.89
C GLN A 40 3.02 -12.26 -10.46
N ILE A 41 3.38 -13.54 -10.34
CA ILE A 41 3.69 -14.17 -9.07
C ILE A 41 5.18 -13.97 -8.81
N VAL A 42 5.53 -13.31 -7.72
CA VAL A 42 6.92 -13.10 -7.30
C VAL A 42 7.26 -13.96 -6.08
N ARG A 43 8.47 -14.49 -6.05
CA ARG A 43 9.04 -15.18 -4.88
C ARG A 43 9.68 -14.15 -3.96
N HIS A 44 9.50 -14.27 -2.65
CA HIS A 44 10.03 -13.32 -1.68
C HIS A 44 10.32 -13.97 -0.32
N LEU A 45 11.16 -13.34 0.48
CA LEU A 45 11.57 -13.83 1.81
C LEU A 45 10.70 -13.30 2.96
N GLY A 46 9.70 -12.44 2.66
CA GLY A 46 8.84 -11.85 3.70
C GLY A 46 9.36 -10.53 4.26
N ASP A 47 10.65 -10.28 4.25
CA ASP A 47 11.33 -9.08 4.76
C ASP A 47 11.38 -7.90 3.76
N GLY A 48 10.92 -8.12 2.54
CA GLY A 48 10.92 -7.14 1.44
C GLY A 48 11.77 -7.57 0.26
N ARG A 49 12.77 -8.44 0.46
CA ARG A 49 13.57 -8.99 -0.63
C ARG A 49 12.73 -9.90 -1.51
N TRP A 50 12.93 -9.81 -2.82
CA TRP A 50 12.16 -10.55 -3.81
C TRP A 50 12.99 -10.88 -5.05
N TRP A 51 12.62 -11.95 -5.73
CA TRP A 51 13.26 -12.38 -6.98
C TRP A 51 12.61 -11.71 -8.18
N ASP A 52 13.41 -11.00 -8.96
CA ASP A 52 13.01 -10.40 -10.24
C ASP A 52 13.34 -11.35 -11.38
N GLU A 53 12.32 -12.07 -11.85
CA GLU A 53 12.47 -13.05 -12.92
C GLU A 53 12.97 -12.39 -14.22
N SER A 54 12.50 -11.20 -14.56
CA SER A 54 12.91 -10.49 -15.76
C SER A 54 14.37 -10.02 -15.74
N GLY A 55 14.87 -9.70 -14.55
CA GLY A 55 16.26 -9.28 -14.36
C GLY A 55 17.18 -10.38 -13.86
N GLN A 56 16.67 -11.60 -13.65
CA GLN A 56 17.40 -12.75 -13.08
C GLN A 56 18.25 -12.34 -11.87
N THR A 57 17.64 -11.60 -10.94
CA THR A 57 18.36 -11.02 -9.81
C THR A 57 17.46 -10.83 -8.59
N TRP A 58 18.07 -10.89 -7.42
CA TRP A 58 17.40 -10.50 -6.19
C TRP A 58 17.34 -8.97 -6.06
N ARG A 59 16.21 -8.49 -5.53
CA ARG A 59 16.02 -7.08 -5.21
C ARG A 59 15.63 -6.92 -3.74
N ASP A 60 16.03 -5.80 -3.16
CA ASP A 60 15.56 -5.40 -1.83
C ASP A 60 14.14 -4.83 -1.85
N GLY A 61 13.66 -4.39 -0.68
CA GLY A 61 12.33 -3.78 -0.54
C GLY A 61 12.15 -2.43 -1.24
N SER A 62 13.23 -1.80 -1.70
CA SER A 62 13.24 -0.56 -2.49
C SER A 62 13.47 -0.80 -3.99
N GLY A 63 13.63 -2.06 -4.40
CA GLY A 63 13.85 -2.44 -5.81
C GLY A 63 15.31 -2.39 -6.27
N ARG A 64 16.26 -2.15 -5.38
CA ARG A 64 17.69 -2.18 -5.71
C ARG A 64 18.16 -3.62 -5.87
N LYS A 65 19.04 -3.84 -6.85
CA LYS A 65 19.69 -5.14 -7.02
C LYS A 65 20.56 -5.46 -5.81
N ILE A 66 20.46 -6.69 -5.33
CA ILE A 66 21.30 -7.20 -4.23
C ILE A 66 21.90 -8.54 -4.64
N PRO A 67 23.03 -8.93 -4.05
CA PRO A 67 23.58 -10.28 -4.20
C PRO A 67 22.55 -11.33 -3.81
N SER A 68 22.71 -12.55 -4.33
CA SER A 68 21.90 -13.68 -3.89
C SER A 68 22.01 -13.80 -2.36
N PRO A 69 20.90 -13.72 -1.61
CA PRO A 69 20.98 -13.90 -0.18
C PRO A 69 21.52 -15.30 0.13
N ALA A 70 22.42 -15.40 1.11
CA ALA A 70 22.78 -16.70 1.66
C ALA A 70 21.52 -17.30 2.28
N LEU A 71 20.92 -18.24 1.58
CA LEU A 71 19.73 -18.93 2.02
C LEU A 71 20.21 -20.07 2.93
N ALA A 72 19.66 -20.16 4.14
CA ALA A 72 19.72 -21.37 4.92
C ALA A 72 19.16 -22.54 4.09
N GLU A 73 19.51 -23.78 4.39
CA GLU A 73 19.23 -24.95 3.55
C GLU A 73 17.76 -25.12 3.09
N ASP A 74 16.82 -24.43 3.74
CA ASP A 74 15.41 -24.38 3.32
C ASP A 74 14.74 -23.04 3.74
N PRO A 75 15.03 -21.93 3.03
CA PRO A 75 14.37 -20.66 3.37
C PRO A 75 12.89 -20.77 3.04
N PRO A 76 11.99 -20.22 3.87
CA PRO A 76 10.56 -20.19 3.58
C PRO A 76 10.32 -19.20 2.44
N LEU A 77 10.56 -19.63 1.20
CA LEU A 77 10.22 -18.88 0.00
C LEU A 77 8.70 -18.75 -0.09
N ARG A 78 8.22 -17.53 0.05
CA ARG A 78 6.82 -17.19 -0.12
C ARG A 78 6.58 -16.72 -1.54
N THR A 79 5.36 -16.94 -2.03
CA THR A 79 4.92 -16.42 -3.32
C THR A 79 3.75 -15.47 -3.14
N THR A 80 3.71 -14.42 -3.95
CA THR A 80 2.58 -13.47 -3.93
C THR A 80 2.30 -12.98 -5.34
N LYS A 81 1.03 -13.05 -5.75
CA LYS A 81 0.58 -12.37 -6.98
C LYS A 81 0.56 -10.86 -6.73
N VAL A 82 1.30 -10.14 -7.55
CA VAL A 82 1.42 -8.68 -7.43
C VAL A 82 0.21 -7.99 -8.06
N VAL A 83 -0.44 -7.12 -7.29
CA VAL A 83 -1.51 -6.25 -7.78
C VAL A 83 -1.12 -4.80 -7.47
N LEU A 84 -1.10 -3.95 -8.49
CA LEU A 84 -0.86 -2.52 -8.31
C LEU A 84 -2.16 -1.79 -7.97
N ALA A 85 -2.08 -0.88 -7.03
CA ALA A 85 -3.11 0.12 -6.72
C ALA A 85 -2.56 1.52 -6.97
N ALA A 86 -3.41 2.43 -7.44
CA ALA A 86 -3.10 3.86 -7.44
C ALA A 86 -3.40 4.40 -6.03
N ALA A 87 -2.36 4.82 -5.34
CA ALA A 87 -2.40 5.27 -3.95
C ALA A 87 -2.17 6.78 -3.87
N HIS A 88 -3.05 7.50 -3.15
CA HIS A 88 -2.82 8.91 -2.81
C HIS A 88 -1.78 9.01 -1.71
N LEU A 89 -0.78 9.88 -1.91
CA LEU A 89 0.34 10.01 -0.97
C LEU A 89 -0.05 10.72 0.32
N ASP A 90 -1.00 11.64 0.25
CA ASP A 90 -1.55 12.37 1.40
C ASP A 90 -2.82 11.75 1.99
N HIS A 91 -3.26 10.61 1.45
CA HIS A 91 -4.50 9.90 1.82
C HIS A 91 -5.80 10.70 1.55
N ASP A 92 -5.75 11.81 0.81
CA ASP A 92 -6.92 12.55 0.38
C ASP A 92 -7.39 12.05 -0.99
N PRO A 93 -8.57 11.43 -1.11
CA PRO A 93 -9.07 10.90 -2.38
C PRO A 93 -9.41 11.98 -3.40
N ALA A 94 -9.65 13.23 -2.96
CA ALA A 94 -9.95 14.35 -3.87
C ALA A 94 -8.68 15.00 -4.43
N HIS A 95 -7.53 14.81 -3.81
CA HIS A 95 -6.30 15.49 -4.16
C HIS A 95 -5.39 14.64 -5.04
N CYS A 96 -5.49 14.81 -6.35
CA CYS A 96 -4.58 14.13 -7.29
C CYS A 96 -3.26 14.87 -7.50
N GLY A 97 -3.18 16.15 -7.16
CA GLY A 97 -2.05 17.02 -7.40
C GLY A 97 -1.81 17.34 -8.88
N PRO A 98 -0.95 18.33 -9.21
CA PRO A 98 -0.62 18.67 -10.58
C PRO A 98 0.03 17.47 -11.29
N ARG A 99 -0.47 17.16 -12.51
CA ARG A 99 -0.04 16.00 -13.31
C ARG A 99 -0.07 14.67 -12.53
N HIS A 100 -1.02 14.51 -11.62
CA HIS A 100 -1.23 13.32 -10.76
C HIS A 100 0.02 12.93 -9.92
N ARG A 101 0.83 13.91 -9.52
CA ARG A 101 2.05 13.66 -8.72
C ARG A 101 1.75 13.16 -7.31
N ASN A 102 0.56 13.45 -6.78
CA ASN A 102 0.12 12.94 -5.49
C ASN A 102 -0.37 11.48 -5.54
N ILE A 103 -0.29 10.83 -6.70
CA ILE A 103 -0.72 9.44 -6.87
C ILE A 103 0.50 8.60 -7.29
N LYS A 104 0.67 7.43 -6.65
CA LYS A 104 1.69 6.43 -7.04
C LYS A 104 1.08 5.06 -7.28
N ALA A 105 1.64 4.36 -8.26
CA ALA A 105 1.36 2.95 -8.48
C ALA A 105 2.14 2.11 -7.47
N LEU A 106 1.48 1.58 -6.45
CA LEU A 106 2.10 0.79 -5.40
C LEU A 106 1.57 -0.64 -5.40
N CYS A 107 2.46 -1.63 -5.19
CA CYS A 107 2.05 -3.01 -4.91
C CYS A 107 1.45 -3.10 -3.49
N GLN A 108 0.78 -4.21 -3.18
CA GLN A 108 0.11 -4.42 -1.88
C GLN A 108 1.05 -4.13 -0.70
N ARG A 109 2.28 -4.66 -0.75
CA ARG A 109 3.26 -4.43 0.31
C ARG A 109 3.62 -2.96 0.48
N CYS A 110 3.99 -2.27 -0.60
CA CYS A 110 4.39 -0.87 -0.54
C CYS A 110 3.22 0.03 -0.15
N HIS A 111 2.00 -0.28 -0.59
CA HIS A 111 0.78 0.42 -0.19
C HIS A 111 0.52 0.27 1.32
N LEU A 112 0.58 -0.96 1.85
CA LEU A 112 0.41 -1.20 3.28
C LEU A 112 1.47 -0.50 4.14
N LEU A 113 2.72 -0.48 3.67
CA LEU A 113 3.79 0.26 4.36
C LEU A 113 3.55 1.76 4.35
N HIS A 114 3.08 2.30 3.23
CA HIS A 114 2.71 3.71 3.08
C HIS A 114 1.55 4.09 4.01
N ASP A 115 0.50 3.26 4.07
CA ASP A 115 -0.71 3.52 4.85
C ASP A 115 -0.51 3.27 6.35
N ARG A 116 0.53 2.55 6.75
CA ARG A 116 0.74 2.12 8.14
C ARG A 116 0.73 3.24 9.18
N PRO A 117 1.38 4.42 8.97
CA PRO A 117 1.32 5.53 9.92
C PRO A 117 -0.11 6.08 10.08
N GLU A 118 -0.82 6.27 8.96
CA GLU A 118 -2.18 6.79 8.96
C GLU A 118 -3.16 5.78 9.60
N HIS A 119 -2.98 4.49 9.34
CA HIS A 119 -3.78 3.43 9.96
C HIS A 119 -3.64 3.46 11.50
N ARG A 120 -2.40 3.59 11.99
CA ARG A 120 -2.12 3.70 13.43
C ARG A 120 -2.74 4.97 14.03
N ARG A 121 -2.67 6.09 13.32
CA ARG A 121 -3.30 7.34 13.73
C ARG A 121 -4.82 7.19 13.84
N ARG A 122 -5.47 6.60 12.83
CA ARG A 122 -6.92 6.36 12.82
C ARG A 122 -7.38 5.42 13.93
N ILE A 123 -6.63 4.34 14.20
CA ILE A 123 -6.92 3.43 15.32
C ILE A 123 -6.90 4.21 16.64
N ARG A 124 -5.87 5.02 16.91
CA ARG A 124 -5.77 5.82 18.13
C ARG A 124 -6.94 6.79 18.28
N LEU A 125 -7.33 7.47 17.20
CA LEU A 125 -8.48 8.39 17.21
C LEU A 125 -9.78 7.64 17.47
N THR A 126 -9.99 6.48 16.86
CA THR A 126 -11.18 5.66 17.09
C THR A 126 -11.29 5.20 18.55
N LEU A 127 -10.18 4.74 19.13
CA LEU A 127 -10.14 4.34 20.53
C LEU A 127 -10.44 5.51 21.47
N ARG A 128 -9.86 6.70 21.20
CA ARG A 128 -10.15 7.92 21.97
C ARG A 128 -11.63 8.32 21.87
N ARG A 129 -12.20 8.31 20.65
CA ARG A 129 -13.63 8.60 20.45
C ARG A 129 -14.54 7.62 21.18
N ARG A 130 -14.25 6.32 21.13
CA ARG A 130 -15.04 5.31 21.86
C ARG A 130 -15.01 5.52 23.35
N ARG A 131 -13.85 5.87 23.92
CA ARG A 131 -13.72 6.22 25.35
C ARG A 131 -14.55 7.46 25.69
N ALA A 132 -14.40 8.55 24.92
CA ALA A 132 -15.15 9.79 25.14
C ALA A 132 -16.67 9.59 25.04
N LEU A 133 -17.15 8.80 24.05
CA LEU A 133 -18.59 8.47 23.94
C LEU A 133 -19.09 7.62 25.11
N GLY A 134 -18.26 6.71 25.65
CA GLY A 134 -18.59 5.95 26.85
C GLY A 134 -18.81 6.87 28.06
N ASP A 135 -17.93 7.87 28.24
CA ASP A 135 -18.03 8.83 29.34
C ASP A 135 -19.27 9.74 29.22
N LEU A 136 -19.62 10.16 28.00
CA LEU A 136 -20.74 11.10 27.77
C LEU A 136 -22.12 10.43 27.81
N PHE A 137 -22.23 9.21 27.29
CA PHE A 137 -23.54 8.53 27.13
C PHE A 137 -23.81 7.44 28.16
N ALA A 138 -22.79 6.87 28.77
CA ALA A 138 -22.96 5.84 29.78
C ALA A 138 -23.22 6.40 31.18
N GLY A 139 -23.04 7.70 31.41
CA GLY A 139 -23.25 8.33 32.71
C GLY A 139 -22.37 7.77 33.85
N THR A 140 -21.44 6.90 33.47
CA THR A 140 -20.53 6.23 34.43
C THR A 140 -19.10 6.65 34.09
N TYR A 141 -18.53 7.49 34.92
CA TYR A 141 -17.08 7.60 34.98
C TYR A 141 -16.57 6.25 35.51
N PRO A 142 -15.61 5.62 34.88
CA PRO A 142 -14.96 4.47 35.48
C PRO A 142 -14.38 4.95 36.82
N LEU A 143 -14.92 4.45 37.89
CA LEU A 143 -14.29 4.60 39.22
C LEU A 143 -12.95 3.87 39.10
N TRP A 144 -11.90 4.62 39.32
CA TRP A 144 -10.51 4.18 39.34
C TRP A 144 -10.26 3.13 40.43
#